data_8751d0c722a9c0557b92105508189e42
#
_entry.id   8751d0c722a9c0557b92105508189e42
#
_cell.length_a   1.000
_cell.length_b   1.000
_cell.length_c   1.000
_cell.angle_alpha   90.00
_cell.angle_beta   90.00
_cell.angle_gamma   90.00
#
_symmetry.space_group_name_H-M   'P 1'
#
loop_
_entity.id
_entity.type
_entity.pdbx_description
1 polymer ?
#
loop_
_entity_poly.entity_id
_entity_poly.type
_entity_poly.pdbx_seq_one_letter_code
_entity_poly.pdbx_strand_id
1 'polypeptide(L)'
;MEKITSLIINEYKIKELGYDFMGFSPSKDQYTAHHLIIPKRAGGKLERGNVSVLMSTSHNLLHKIERHSFEIFSAITGEMIDEVFKGKLDDKNILEIYYLIDQFYDEYKYVTNAKGRPIIDKDYQKRLVLRR
;
A
#
# COMPACT_ATOMS: atom_id res chain seq x y z
N MET A 1 -5.01 2.07 20.27
CA MET A 1 -4.60 1.86 18.87
C MET A 1 -4.55 0.38 18.58
N GLU A 2 -5.21 -0.02 17.48
CA GLU A 2 -5.18 -1.41 17.07
C GLU A 2 -3.79 -1.78 16.55
N LYS A 3 -3.39 -3.02 16.82
CA LYS A 3 -2.13 -3.56 16.30
C LYS A 3 -2.45 -4.66 15.31
N ILE A 4 -1.69 -4.69 14.22
CA ILE A 4 -1.81 -5.80 13.29
C ILE A 4 -1.32 -7.08 13.97
N THR A 5 -2.07 -8.17 13.78
CA THR A 5 -1.76 -9.44 14.45
C THR A 5 -0.86 -10.30 13.58
N SER A 6 -0.05 -11.15 14.24
CA SER A 6 0.76 -12.12 13.54
C SER A 6 -0.10 -13.06 12.69
N LEU A 7 -1.32 -13.35 13.14
CA LEU A 7 -2.23 -14.21 12.40
C LEU A 7 -2.55 -13.64 11.02
N ILE A 8 -2.89 -12.34 10.95
CA ILE A 8 -3.20 -11.69 9.67
C ILE A 8 -1.98 -11.66 8.76
N ILE A 9 -0.82 -11.34 9.32
CA ILE A 9 0.43 -11.34 8.56
C ILE A 9 0.71 -12.72 7.97
N ASN A 10 0.49 -13.76 8.76
CA ASN A 10 0.72 -15.15 8.34
C ASN A 10 -0.32 -15.62 7.31
N GLU A 11 -1.58 -15.21 7.45
CA GLU A 11 -2.63 -15.58 6.49
C GLU A 11 -2.28 -15.09 5.08
N TYR A 12 -1.73 -13.89 4.97
CA TYR A 12 -1.33 -13.35 3.67
C TYR A 12 0.10 -13.71 3.28
N LYS A 13 0.80 -14.48 4.12
CA LYS A 13 2.15 -14.97 3.84
C LYS A 13 3.15 -13.87 3.53
N ILE A 14 2.96 -12.69 4.14
CA ILE A 14 3.80 -11.52 3.88
C ILE A 14 5.28 -11.81 4.14
N LYS A 15 5.59 -12.51 5.25
CA LYS A 15 6.96 -12.82 5.62
C LYS A 15 7.62 -13.80 4.64
N GLU A 16 6.85 -14.76 4.14
CA GLU A 16 7.36 -15.75 3.18
C GLU A 16 7.59 -15.13 1.80
N LEU A 17 6.64 -14.28 1.37
CA LEU A 17 6.72 -13.66 0.06
C LEU A 17 7.76 -12.55 0.03
N GLY A 18 8.02 -11.89 1.16
CA GLY A 18 9.01 -10.83 1.25
C GLY A 18 8.54 -9.48 0.71
N TYR A 19 7.23 -9.28 0.55
CA TYR A 19 6.67 -8.00 0.14
C TYR A 19 5.26 -7.83 0.67
N ASP A 20 4.82 -6.58 0.78
CA ASP A 20 3.47 -6.24 1.25
C ASP A 20 2.48 -6.13 0.09
N PHE A 21 1.24 -5.67 0.38
CA PHE A 21 0.18 -5.56 -0.63
C PHE A 21 0.46 -4.55 -1.74
N MET A 22 1.46 -3.70 -1.58
CA MET A 22 1.89 -2.77 -2.63
C MET A 22 3.17 -3.22 -3.32
N GLY A 23 3.70 -4.38 -2.96
CA GLY A 23 4.93 -4.90 -3.55
C GLY A 23 6.21 -4.37 -2.94
N PHE A 24 6.14 -3.70 -1.79
CA PHE A 24 7.33 -3.19 -1.12
C PHE A 24 7.92 -4.24 -0.20
N SER A 25 9.26 -4.37 -0.25
CA SER A 25 9.97 -5.27 0.63
C SER A 25 10.00 -4.72 2.05
N PRO A 26 9.85 -5.59 3.06
CA PRO A 26 10.08 -5.19 4.44
C PRO A 26 11.56 -4.83 4.61
N SER A 27 11.83 -3.78 5.35
CA SER A 27 13.18 -3.43 5.74
C SER A 27 13.18 -3.18 7.25
N LYS A 28 13.42 -1.94 7.67
CA LYS A 28 13.30 -1.57 9.08
C LYS A 28 11.90 -1.08 9.44
N ASP A 29 10.99 -1.11 8.47
CA ASP A 29 9.62 -0.63 8.66
C ASP A 29 8.81 -1.59 9.51
N GLN A 30 7.77 -1.06 10.10
CA GLN A 30 6.80 -1.85 10.84
C GLN A 30 5.63 -2.25 9.93
N TYR A 31 5.01 -3.37 10.26
CA TYR A 31 3.78 -3.78 9.59
C TYR A 31 2.63 -2.89 10.08
N THR A 32 1.82 -2.42 9.14
CA THR A 32 0.63 -1.62 9.43
C THR A 32 -0.57 -2.22 8.72
N ALA A 33 -1.76 -1.82 9.13
CA ALA A 33 -3.00 -2.29 8.53
C ALA A 33 -3.70 -1.14 7.82
N HIS A 34 -4.04 -1.35 6.55
CA HIS A 34 -4.85 -0.41 5.79
C HIS A 34 -6.26 -0.99 5.69
N HIS A 35 -7.25 -0.30 6.27
CA HIS A 35 -8.64 -0.72 6.22
C HIS A 35 -9.21 -0.48 4.83
N LEU A 36 -9.86 -1.49 4.28
CA LEU A 36 -10.30 -1.48 2.87
C LEU A 36 -11.79 -1.15 2.72
N ILE A 37 -12.64 -1.96 3.31
CA ILE A 37 -14.09 -1.88 3.10
C ILE A 37 -14.76 -1.05 4.19
N ILE A 38 -14.50 -1.39 5.46
CA ILE A 38 -15.03 -0.66 6.60
C ILE A 38 -13.89 0.12 7.24
N PRO A 39 -13.90 1.47 7.17
CA PRO A 39 -12.85 2.28 7.77
C PRO A 39 -12.78 2.09 9.29
N LYS A 40 -11.62 2.31 9.86
CA LYS A 40 -11.42 2.22 11.31
C LYS A 40 -12.39 3.12 12.06
N ARG A 41 -12.58 4.36 11.59
CA ARG A 41 -13.49 5.33 12.22
C ARG A 41 -14.96 4.89 12.19
N ALA A 42 -15.31 3.96 11.32
CA ALA A 42 -16.67 3.40 11.22
C ALA A 42 -16.78 2.03 11.88
N GLY A 43 -15.81 1.66 12.73
CA GLY A 43 -15.83 0.39 13.43
C GLY A 43 -15.18 -0.76 12.69
N GLY A 44 -14.42 -0.50 11.64
CA GLY A 44 -13.72 -1.54 10.89
C GLY A 44 -12.72 -2.28 11.76
N LYS A 45 -12.78 -3.63 11.72
CA LYS A 45 -11.92 -4.49 12.52
C LYS A 45 -10.69 -4.93 11.75
N LEU A 46 -9.64 -5.30 12.50
CA LEU A 46 -8.45 -5.94 11.95
C LEU A 46 -8.78 -7.40 11.68
N GLU A 47 -9.36 -7.66 10.53
CA GLU A 47 -9.73 -9.02 10.14
C GLU A 47 -9.46 -9.22 8.65
N ARG A 48 -9.22 -10.46 8.26
CA ARG A 48 -9.08 -10.82 6.86
C ARG A 48 -10.37 -10.42 6.12
N GLY A 49 -10.21 -9.83 4.96
CA GLY A 49 -11.34 -9.33 4.20
C GLY A 49 -11.58 -7.84 4.35
N ASN A 50 -11.01 -7.22 5.38
CA ASN A 50 -11.14 -5.78 5.60
C ASN A 50 -9.82 -5.03 5.65
N VAL A 51 -8.68 -5.71 5.71
CA VAL A 51 -7.39 -5.03 5.79
C VAL A 51 -6.39 -5.61 4.81
N SER A 52 -5.52 -4.75 4.33
CA SER A 52 -4.28 -5.13 3.68
C SER A 52 -3.12 -4.87 4.65
N VAL A 53 -2.00 -5.53 4.42
CA VAL A 53 -0.81 -5.35 5.24
C VAL A 53 0.19 -4.51 4.45
N LEU A 54 0.54 -3.36 4.99
CA LEU A 54 1.50 -2.45 4.36
C LEU A 54 2.65 -2.14 5.32
N MET A 55 3.85 -2.06 4.77
CA MET A 55 4.97 -1.48 5.51
C MET A 55 4.69 -0.01 5.76
N SER A 56 5.22 0.56 6.85
CA SER A 56 4.94 1.94 7.21
C SER A 56 5.30 2.91 6.09
N THR A 57 6.39 2.69 5.37
CA THR A 57 6.78 3.57 4.26
C THR A 57 5.77 3.52 3.13
N SER A 58 5.32 2.32 2.73
CA SER A 58 4.34 2.21 1.66
C SER A 58 2.98 2.73 2.08
N HIS A 59 2.60 2.56 3.35
CA HIS A 59 1.36 3.11 3.89
C HIS A 59 1.38 4.64 3.85
N ASN A 60 2.52 5.24 4.21
CA ASN A 60 2.69 6.69 4.13
C ASN A 60 2.60 7.19 2.69
N LEU A 61 3.19 6.46 1.75
CA LEU A 61 3.07 6.77 0.32
C LEU A 61 1.61 6.72 -0.12
N LEU A 62 0.89 5.68 0.29
CA LEU A 62 -0.53 5.54 -0.08
C LEU A 62 -1.35 6.72 0.42
N HIS A 63 -1.09 7.22 1.64
CA HIS A 63 -1.78 8.39 2.16
C HIS A 63 -1.39 9.68 1.43
N LYS A 64 -0.16 9.81 0.95
CA LYS A 64 0.21 10.93 0.09
C LYS A 64 -0.57 10.89 -1.21
N ILE A 65 -0.70 9.72 -1.80
CA ILE A 65 -1.50 9.52 -3.01
C ILE A 65 -2.94 9.94 -2.75
N GLU A 66 -3.51 9.50 -1.64
CA GLU A 66 -4.88 9.85 -1.27
C GLU A 66 -5.12 11.35 -1.23
N ARG A 67 -4.18 12.10 -0.68
CA ARG A 67 -4.32 13.56 -0.55
C ARG A 67 -4.24 14.30 -1.88
N HIS A 68 -3.57 13.74 -2.87
CA HIS A 68 -3.34 14.41 -4.15
C HIS A 68 -4.13 13.82 -5.31
N SER A 69 -4.47 12.55 -5.25
CA SER A 69 -5.25 11.88 -6.28
C SER A 69 -6.11 10.78 -5.67
N PHE A 70 -7.31 11.12 -5.28
CA PHE A 70 -8.25 10.15 -4.74
C PHE A 70 -8.57 9.06 -5.77
N GLU A 71 -8.54 9.40 -7.05
CA GLU A 71 -8.77 8.46 -8.14
C GLU A 71 -7.73 7.33 -8.14
N ILE A 72 -6.44 7.71 -8.09
CA ILE A 72 -5.36 6.71 -8.08
C ILE A 72 -5.38 5.92 -6.76
N PHE A 73 -5.61 6.61 -5.64
CA PHE A 73 -5.75 5.95 -4.34
C PHE A 73 -6.85 4.89 -4.38
N SER A 74 -8.02 5.22 -4.93
CA SER A 74 -9.14 4.29 -5.02
C SER A 74 -8.82 3.10 -5.93
N ALA A 75 -8.11 3.34 -7.03
CA ALA A 75 -7.70 2.27 -7.93
C ALA A 75 -6.74 1.30 -7.23
N ILE A 76 -5.77 1.83 -6.49
CA ILE A 76 -4.84 0.99 -5.72
C ILE A 76 -5.60 0.18 -4.66
N THR A 77 -6.50 0.83 -3.92
CA THR A 77 -7.31 0.15 -2.91
C THR A 77 -8.18 -0.94 -3.54
N GLY A 78 -8.72 -0.68 -4.73
CA GLY A 78 -9.49 -1.67 -5.48
C GLY A 78 -8.66 -2.92 -5.81
N GLU A 79 -7.40 -2.74 -6.19
CA GLU A 79 -6.50 -3.88 -6.44
C GLU A 79 -6.24 -4.68 -5.15
N MET A 80 -6.09 -3.99 -4.02
CA MET A 80 -5.93 -4.66 -2.73
C MET A 80 -7.19 -5.44 -2.34
N ILE A 81 -8.36 -4.88 -2.56
CA ILE A 81 -9.62 -5.57 -2.31
C ILE A 81 -9.70 -6.85 -3.13
N ASP A 82 -9.32 -6.79 -4.40
CA ASP A 82 -9.30 -7.98 -5.26
C ASP A 82 -8.36 -9.06 -4.71
N GLU A 83 -7.16 -8.67 -4.26
CA GLU A 83 -6.22 -9.59 -3.63
C GLU A 83 -6.81 -10.25 -2.38
N VAL A 84 -7.51 -9.47 -1.56
CA VAL A 84 -8.13 -9.98 -0.34
C VAL A 84 -9.22 -11.01 -0.68
N PHE A 85 -10.04 -10.74 -1.68
CA PHE A 85 -11.07 -11.69 -2.12
C PHE A 85 -10.47 -12.96 -2.72
N LYS A 86 -9.35 -12.85 -3.41
CA LYS A 86 -8.62 -14.02 -3.93
C LYS A 86 -7.98 -14.84 -2.82
N GLY A 87 -7.74 -14.23 -1.66
CA GLY A 87 -7.08 -14.87 -0.54
C GLY A 87 -5.58 -15.05 -0.70
N LYS A 88 -4.97 -14.32 -1.62
CA LYS A 88 -3.52 -14.37 -1.87
C LYS A 88 -3.05 -13.05 -2.45
N LEU A 89 -1.76 -12.75 -2.31
CA LEU A 89 -1.12 -11.65 -3.02
C LEU A 89 -0.85 -12.11 -4.45
N ASP A 90 -1.42 -11.42 -5.42
CA ASP A 90 -1.33 -11.77 -6.83
C ASP A 90 -0.36 -10.82 -7.52
N ASP A 91 0.64 -11.38 -8.21
CA ASP A 91 1.65 -10.60 -8.91
C ASP A 91 1.03 -9.62 -9.91
N LYS A 92 -0.06 -10.03 -10.55
CA LYS A 92 -0.75 -9.18 -11.51
C LYS A 92 -1.31 -7.92 -10.83
N ASN A 93 -1.90 -8.06 -9.65
CA ASN A 93 -2.40 -6.93 -8.88
C ASN A 93 -1.24 -6.03 -8.42
N ILE A 94 -0.15 -6.62 -7.96
CA ILE A 94 1.03 -5.87 -7.51
C ILE A 94 1.63 -5.06 -8.67
N LEU A 95 1.71 -5.64 -9.85
CA LEU A 95 2.21 -4.93 -11.03
C LEU A 95 1.29 -3.77 -11.42
N GLU A 96 -0.02 -3.97 -11.31
CA GLU A 96 -0.98 -2.89 -11.56
C GLU A 96 -0.83 -1.76 -10.55
N ILE A 97 -0.64 -2.09 -9.28
CA ILE A 97 -0.38 -1.10 -8.24
C ILE A 97 0.92 -0.34 -8.54
N TYR A 98 1.98 -1.06 -8.95
CA TYR A 98 3.23 -0.41 -9.35
C TYR A 98 2.99 0.61 -10.47
N TYR A 99 2.22 0.22 -11.48
CA TYR A 99 1.89 1.09 -12.61
C TYR A 99 1.14 2.34 -12.15
N LEU A 100 0.18 2.18 -11.24
CA LEU A 100 -0.59 3.30 -10.70
C LEU A 100 0.29 4.25 -9.89
N ILE A 101 1.22 3.73 -9.11
CA ILE A 101 2.16 4.54 -8.35
C ILE A 101 3.06 5.34 -9.31
N ASP A 102 3.53 4.70 -10.37
CA ASP A 102 4.38 5.36 -11.34
C ASP A 102 3.62 6.46 -12.09
N GLN A 103 2.37 6.21 -12.44
CA GLN A 103 1.50 7.22 -13.02
C GLN A 103 1.31 8.41 -12.09
N PHE A 104 1.05 8.15 -10.81
CA PHE A 104 0.93 9.20 -9.81
C PHE A 104 2.21 10.03 -9.74
N TYR A 105 3.38 9.36 -9.72
CA TYR A 105 4.66 10.06 -9.69
C TYR A 105 4.81 10.98 -10.91
N ASP A 106 4.48 10.51 -12.09
CA ASP A 106 4.60 11.29 -13.32
C ASP A 106 3.72 12.55 -13.29
N GLU A 107 2.54 12.45 -12.69
CA GLU A 107 1.62 13.58 -12.59
C GLU A 107 2.04 14.61 -11.53
N TYR A 108 2.68 14.16 -10.45
CA TYR A 108 2.93 14.99 -9.28
C TYR A 108 4.39 15.25 -8.97
N LYS A 109 5.31 14.81 -9.81
CA LYS A 109 6.75 14.93 -9.55
C LYS A 109 7.25 16.37 -9.41
N TYR A 110 6.53 17.33 -9.96
CA TYR A 110 6.90 18.76 -9.87
C TYR A 110 6.17 19.50 -8.75
N VAL A 111 5.28 18.84 -8.03
CA VAL A 111 4.56 19.49 -6.93
C VAL A 111 5.49 19.59 -5.73
N THR A 112 5.57 20.78 -5.16
CA THR A 112 6.42 21.04 -4.00
C THR A 112 5.59 21.41 -2.78
N ASN A 113 6.19 21.19 -1.59
CA ASN A 113 5.58 21.65 -0.35
C ASN A 113 5.85 23.17 -0.15
N ALA A 114 5.40 23.71 0.99
CA ALA A 114 5.57 25.12 1.30
C ALA A 114 7.02 25.58 1.35
N LYS A 115 7.97 24.64 1.53
CA LYS A 115 9.41 24.95 1.58
C LYS A 115 10.09 24.75 0.23
N GLY A 116 9.32 24.50 -0.84
CA GLY A 116 9.85 24.33 -2.19
C GLY A 116 10.47 22.97 -2.45
N ARG A 117 10.26 21.98 -1.57
CA ARG A 117 10.79 20.63 -1.76
C ARG A 117 9.76 19.74 -2.45
N PRO A 118 10.17 18.85 -3.34
CA PRO A 118 9.22 17.91 -3.95
C PRO A 118 8.49 17.11 -2.89
N ILE A 119 7.18 16.93 -3.06
CA ILE A 119 6.38 16.13 -2.13
C ILE A 119 6.54 14.63 -2.40
N ILE A 120 7.09 14.25 -3.53
CA ILE A 120 7.24 12.87 -3.96
C ILE A 120 8.71 12.56 -4.17
N ASP A 121 9.11 11.40 -3.64
CA ASP A 121 10.44 10.87 -3.79
C ASP A 121 10.37 9.55 -4.54
N LYS A 122 11.18 9.38 -5.57
CA LYS A 122 11.23 8.16 -6.36
C LYS A 122 11.96 6.99 -5.67
N ASP A 123 12.35 7.14 -4.44
CA ASP A 123 13.00 6.06 -3.68
C ASP A 123 12.10 4.84 -3.53
N TYR A 124 10.79 4.97 -3.73
CA TYR A 124 9.89 3.83 -3.69
C TYR A 124 10.33 2.72 -4.66
N GLN A 125 10.92 3.09 -5.82
CA GLN A 125 11.36 2.10 -6.80
C GLN A 125 12.41 1.14 -6.25
N LYS A 126 13.26 1.63 -5.36
CA LYS A 126 14.31 0.83 -4.73
C LYS A 126 13.75 -0.20 -3.75
N ARG A 127 12.55 0.03 -3.27
CA ARG A 127 11.90 -0.82 -2.27
C ARG A 127 10.95 -1.83 -2.90
N LEU A 128 10.63 -1.69 -4.17
CA LEU A 128 9.75 -2.62 -4.87
C LEU A 128 10.47 -3.94 -5.13
N VAL A 129 9.79 -5.04 -4.83
CA VAL A 129 10.31 -6.39 -5.02
C VAL A 129 9.99 -6.90 -6.40
N LEU A 130 8.74 -6.71 -6.85
CA LEU A 130 8.30 -7.16 -8.16
C LEU A 130 8.63 -6.10 -9.20
N ARG A 131 9.34 -6.50 -10.24
CA ARG A 131 9.74 -5.62 -11.33
C ARG A 131 9.49 -6.30 -12.66
N ARG A 132 9.26 -5.47 -13.63
CA ARG A 132 9.32 -5.92 -15.01
C ARG A 132 10.66 -5.59 -15.61
#